data_9cb407dd9d330ed946a52399dd936cbb
#
_entry.id   9cb407dd9d330ed946a52399dd936cbb
#
_cell.length_a   1.000
_cell.length_b   1.000
_cell.length_c   1.000
_cell.angle_alpha   90.00
_cell.angle_beta   90.00
_cell.angle_gamma   90.00
#
_symmetry.space_group_name_H-M   'P 1'
#
loop_
_entity.id
_entity.type
_entity.pdbx_description
1 polymer ?
#
loop_
_entity_poly.entity_id
_entity_poly.type
_entity_poly.pdbx_seq_one_letter_code
_entity_poly.pdbx_strand_id
1 'polypeptide(L)'
;GPCAFMDEYHPATVFSSIDKQGRYAYANQPAILTWNLTRLAETLIPLINQDRKIAIASLTEVLQLIKPVYENYWLINMRSKIGLLKDDPKDYELINNLLQIMDEQNADFTLTFRFLSKTLIGNNKDVRSLFVNSDKFDAWLMLWQERVAQEEIPDEDIAKRMNEVNPIYIPRNHKVEEALDSAVNKNDIEPLSLLLSILVKPYEEIEGFELFTQPAPLSEVPYKTFCGT
;
A
#
# COMPACT_ATOMS: atom_id res chain seq x y z
N GLY A 1 -0.28 -1.12 -15.46
CA GLY A 1 -0.91 -2.09 -14.58
C GLY A 1 -2.36 -1.71 -14.31
N PRO A 2 -3.15 -2.58 -13.71
CA PRO A 2 -4.53 -2.29 -13.39
C PRO A 2 -4.61 -1.12 -12.39
N CYS A 3 -5.58 -0.22 -12.59
CA CYS A 3 -5.96 0.79 -11.60
C CYS A 3 -6.86 0.14 -10.54
N ALA A 4 -6.34 -0.85 -9.83
CA ALA A 4 -7.02 -1.52 -8.76
C ALA A 4 -6.26 -1.30 -7.46
N PHE A 5 -6.98 -1.07 -6.38
CA PHE A 5 -6.44 -0.82 -5.06
C PHE A 5 -6.89 -1.93 -4.11
N MET A 6 -6.07 -2.19 -3.11
CA MET A 6 -6.34 -3.16 -2.07
C MET A 6 -7.16 -2.51 -0.96
N ASP A 7 -8.30 -3.11 -0.62
CA ASP A 7 -9.07 -2.75 0.56
C ASP A 7 -8.49 -3.49 1.78
N GLU A 8 -8.86 -4.75 1.97
CA GLU A 8 -8.29 -5.60 3.02
C GLU A 8 -6.84 -5.97 2.66
N TYR A 9 -5.94 -5.87 3.64
CA TYR A 9 -4.55 -6.29 3.41
C TYR A 9 -4.43 -7.79 3.31
N HIS A 10 -3.88 -8.25 2.18
CA HIS A 10 -3.45 -9.63 2.02
C HIS A 10 -2.25 -9.68 1.08
N PRO A 11 -1.12 -10.33 1.47
CA PRO A 11 0.09 -10.36 0.64
C PRO A 11 -0.12 -11.03 -0.73
N ALA A 12 -1.08 -11.94 -0.84
CA ALA A 12 -1.44 -12.60 -2.10
C ALA A 12 -2.55 -11.88 -2.89
N THR A 13 -2.94 -10.65 -2.52
CA THR A 13 -3.94 -9.87 -3.26
C THR A 13 -3.53 -9.72 -4.72
N VAL A 14 -4.42 -10.13 -5.61
CA VAL A 14 -4.28 -10.05 -7.07
C VAL A 14 -5.09 -8.86 -7.58
N PHE A 15 -4.49 -8.02 -8.41
CA PHE A 15 -5.10 -6.80 -8.93
C PHE A 15 -5.77 -6.95 -10.31
N SER A 16 -5.73 -8.15 -10.89
CA SER A 16 -6.42 -8.46 -12.14
C SER A 16 -6.91 -9.90 -12.14
N SER A 17 -8.17 -10.11 -12.50
CA SER A 17 -8.79 -11.43 -12.56
C SER A 17 -8.20 -12.39 -13.60
N ILE A 18 -7.38 -11.86 -14.54
CA ILE A 18 -6.65 -12.70 -15.50
C ILE A 18 -5.37 -13.28 -14.92
N ASP A 19 -4.85 -12.72 -13.83
CA ASP A 19 -3.68 -13.23 -13.12
C ASP A 19 -4.06 -14.38 -12.19
N LYS A 20 -4.46 -15.51 -12.77
CA LYS A 20 -4.92 -16.70 -12.03
C LYS A 20 -3.87 -17.34 -11.12
N GLN A 21 -2.57 -17.05 -11.37
CA GLN A 21 -1.47 -17.66 -10.63
C GLN A 21 -0.86 -16.69 -9.60
N GLY A 22 -1.39 -15.47 -9.49
CA GLY A 22 -0.85 -14.45 -8.59
C GLY A 22 0.56 -13.99 -8.94
N ARG A 23 0.94 -14.05 -10.23
CA ARG A 23 2.26 -13.61 -10.69
C ARG A 23 2.57 -12.18 -10.27
N TYR A 24 1.56 -11.31 -10.32
CA TYR A 24 1.64 -9.90 -9.97
C TYR A 24 0.93 -9.58 -8.65
N ALA A 25 0.72 -10.59 -7.79
CA ALA A 25 0.18 -10.37 -6.46
C ALA A 25 1.03 -9.35 -5.68
N TYR A 26 0.43 -8.67 -4.70
CA TYR A 26 1.07 -7.57 -3.97
C TYR A 26 2.48 -7.92 -3.50
N ALA A 27 2.66 -9.01 -2.75
CA ALA A 27 3.97 -9.40 -2.23
C ALA A 27 4.92 -9.97 -3.30
N ASN A 28 4.42 -10.34 -4.48
CA ASN A 28 5.24 -10.85 -5.58
C ASN A 28 5.81 -9.73 -6.47
N GLN A 29 5.33 -8.50 -6.34
CA GLN A 29 5.75 -7.39 -7.22
C GLN A 29 7.26 -7.14 -7.22
N PRO A 30 8.01 -7.20 -6.10
CA PRO A 30 9.47 -7.05 -6.12
C PRO A 30 10.18 -8.15 -6.89
N ALA A 31 9.73 -9.40 -6.74
CA ALA A 31 10.31 -10.54 -7.43
C ALA A 31 10.07 -10.46 -8.95
N ILE A 32 8.87 -10.08 -9.37
CA ILE A 32 8.53 -9.93 -10.79
C ILE A 32 9.22 -8.71 -11.42
N LEU A 33 9.43 -7.63 -10.64
CA LEU A 33 10.25 -6.51 -11.08
C LEU A 33 11.67 -6.97 -11.40
N THR A 34 12.29 -7.73 -10.51
CA THR A 34 13.63 -8.29 -10.70
C THR A 34 13.67 -9.18 -11.94
N TRP A 35 12.66 -10.02 -12.14
CA TRP A 35 12.56 -10.85 -13.33
C TRP A 35 12.45 -10.01 -14.62
N ASN A 36 11.61 -8.98 -14.63
CA ASN A 36 11.44 -8.09 -15.79
C ASN A 36 12.75 -7.35 -16.11
N LEU A 37 13.46 -6.83 -15.11
CA LEU A 37 14.75 -6.18 -15.29
C LEU A 37 15.82 -7.15 -15.79
N THR A 38 15.77 -8.42 -15.37
CA THR A 38 16.64 -9.46 -15.90
C THR A 38 16.38 -9.69 -17.39
N ARG A 39 15.09 -9.76 -17.83
CA ARG A 39 14.76 -9.88 -19.26
C ARG A 39 15.23 -8.67 -20.06
N LEU A 40 15.10 -7.47 -19.51
CA LEU A 40 15.65 -6.26 -20.13
C LEU A 40 17.18 -6.34 -20.25
N ALA A 41 17.87 -6.71 -19.17
CA ALA A 41 19.33 -6.83 -19.17
C ALA A 41 19.84 -7.81 -20.25
N GLU A 42 19.14 -8.91 -20.46
CA GLU A 42 19.49 -9.86 -21.53
C GLU A 42 19.48 -9.22 -22.93
N THR A 43 18.57 -8.30 -23.19
CA THR A 43 18.51 -7.57 -24.46
C THR A 43 19.65 -6.57 -24.63
N LEU A 44 20.22 -6.11 -23.53
CA LEU A 44 21.30 -5.12 -23.51
C LEU A 44 22.71 -5.73 -23.61
N ILE A 45 22.86 -7.06 -23.47
CA ILE A 45 24.16 -7.76 -23.49
C ILE A 45 25.07 -7.28 -24.64
N PRO A 46 24.61 -7.21 -25.92
CA PRO A 46 25.46 -6.81 -27.04
C PRO A 46 25.89 -5.33 -27.01
N LEU A 47 25.21 -4.51 -26.20
CA LEU A 47 25.50 -3.07 -26.08
C LEU A 47 26.50 -2.77 -24.94
N ILE A 48 26.65 -3.70 -23.98
CA ILE A 48 27.48 -3.49 -22.79
C ILE A 48 28.96 -3.79 -23.08
N ASN A 49 29.27 -4.94 -23.72
CA ASN A 49 30.64 -5.32 -24.08
C ASN A 49 30.62 -6.30 -25.26
N GLN A 50 31.70 -6.26 -26.10
CA GLN A 50 31.88 -7.22 -27.16
C GLN A 50 32.13 -8.63 -26.62
N ASP A 51 32.82 -8.77 -25.47
CA ASP A 51 32.92 -10.03 -24.75
C ASP A 51 31.63 -10.27 -23.95
N ARG A 52 30.85 -11.26 -24.40
CA ARG A 52 29.59 -11.65 -23.80
C ARG A 52 29.73 -12.02 -22.31
N LYS A 53 30.86 -12.63 -21.90
CA LYS A 53 31.07 -13.03 -20.49
C LYS A 53 31.21 -11.80 -19.60
N ILE A 54 31.96 -10.80 -20.06
CA ILE A 54 32.15 -9.53 -19.35
C ILE A 54 30.80 -8.81 -19.27
N ALA A 55 30.06 -8.73 -20.36
CA ALA A 55 28.73 -8.11 -20.37
C ALA A 55 27.77 -8.75 -19.35
N ILE A 56 27.69 -10.08 -19.34
CA ILE A 56 26.84 -10.83 -18.39
C ILE A 56 27.27 -10.56 -16.95
N ALA A 57 28.57 -10.60 -16.66
CA ALA A 57 29.09 -10.37 -15.29
C ALA A 57 28.68 -8.97 -14.80
N SER A 58 28.93 -7.91 -15.60
CA SER A 58 28.58 -6.54 -15.27
C SER A 58 27.07 -6.37 -15.04
N LEU A 59 26.22 -6.93 -15.90
CA LEU A 59 24.78 -6.86 -15.73
C LEU A 59 24.29 -7.63 -14.50
N THR A 60 24.91 -8.76 -14.18
CA THR A 60 24.60 -9.56 -12.98
C THR A 60 24.91 -8.77 -11.71
N GLU A 61 26.04 -8.09 -11.64
CA GLU A 61 26.40 -7.22 -10.51
C GLU A 61 25.34 -6.12 -10.28
N VAL A 62 24.88 -5.47 -11.35
CA VAL A 62 23.82 -4.44 -11.27
C VAL A 62 22.50 -5.05 -10.80
N LEU A 63 22.11 -6.20 -11.34
CA LEU A 63 20.86 -6.88 -10.96
C LEU A 63 20.85 -7.32 -9.50
N GLN A 64 22.00 -7.69 -8.93
CA GLN A 64 22.11 -8.03 -7.50
C GLN A 64 21.82 -6.85 -6.56
N LEU A 65 21.93 -5.61 -7.03
CA LEU A 65 21.61 -4.42 -6.25
C LEU A 65 20.10 -4.18 -6.10
N ILE A 66 19.27 -4.78 -6.95
CA ILE A 66 17.83 -4.52 -6.96
C ILE A 66 17.20 -4.85 -5.61
N LYS A 67 17.47 -6.06 -5.08
CA LYS A 67 16.87 -6.51 -3.83
C LYS A 67 17.23 -5.62 -2.63
N PRO A 68 18.51 -5.35 -2.31
CA PRO A 68 18.87 -4.51 -1.16
C PRO A 68 18.37 -3.07 -1.32
N VAL A 69 18.36 -2.53 -2.55
CA VAL A 69 17.80 -1.19 -2.82
C VAL A 69 16.30 -1.18 -2.56
N TYR A 70 15.56 -2.17 -3.06
CA TYR A 70 14.13 -2.30 -2.80
C TYR A 70 13.82 -2.41 -1.30
N GLU A 71 14.50 -3.31 -0.59
CA GLU A 71 14.28 -3.55 0.85
C GLU A 71 14.54 -2.28 1.67
N ASN A 72 15.58 -1.53 1.32
CA ASN A 72 15.89 -0.26 1.97
C ASN A 72 14.77 0.78 1.76
N TYR A 73 14.34 1.00 0.51
CA TYR A 73 13.27 1.96 0.23
C TYR A 73 11.92 1.52 0.78
N TRP A 74 11.63 0.21 0.77
CA TRP A 74 10.44 -0.33 1.40
C TRP A 74 10.41 0.00 2.91
N LEU A 75 11.52 -0.24 3.59
CA LEU A 75 11.62 0.03 5.03
C LEU A 75 11.49 1.53 5.34
N ILE A 76 12.14 2.39 4.56
CA ILE A 76 12.02 3.86 4.69
C ILE A 76 10.55 4.29 4.54
N ASN A 77 9.87 3.82 3.50
CA ASN A 77 8.47 4.16 3.25
C ASN A 77 7.55 3.63 4.36
N MET A 78 7.77 2.40 4.81
CA MET A 78 6.95 1.81 5.88
C MET A 78 7.17 2.51 7.23
N ARG A 79 8.40 2.90 7.56
CA ARG A 79 8.68 3.75 8.72
C ARG A 79 7.90 5.06 8.65
N SER A 80 7.95 5.75 7.52
CA SER A 80 7.20 7.01 7.33
C SER A 80 5.70 6.81 7.54
N LYS A 81 5.14 5.68 7.08
CA LYS A 81 3.71 5.36 7.26
C LYS A 81 3.32 5.20 8.72
N ILE A 82 4.20 4.69 9.56
CA ILE A 82 3.96 4.50 11.00
C ILE A 82 4.64 5.56 11.88
N GLY A 83 5.09 6.68 11.29
CA GLY A 83 5.60 7.83 12.01
C GLY A 83 7.01 7.72 12.58
N LEU A 84 7.82 6.78 12.08
CA LEU A 84 9.21 6.60 12.52
C LEU A 84 10.16 7.40 11.63
N LEU A 85 10.95 8.28 12.24
CA LEU A 85 11.90 9.17 11.58
C LEU A 85 13.35 8.72 11.74
N LYS A 86 13.67 8.15 12.90
CA LYS A 86 14.99 7.59 13.21
C LYS A 86 15.01 6.10 12.85
N ASP A 87 16.17 5.61 12.45
CA ASP A 87 16.37 4.20 12.12
C ASP A 87 16.60 3.37 13.39
N ASP A 88 15.86 2.25 13.52
CA ASP A 88 16.10 1.23 14.51
C ASP A 88 16.08 -0.16 13.87
N PRO A 89 16.99 -1.09 14.22
CA PRO A 89 17.01 -2.43 13.67
C PRO A 89 15.73 -3.24 13.89
N LYS A 90 14.94 -2.92 14.92
CA LYS A 90 13.67 -3.58 15.26
C LYS A 90 12.49 -3.09 14.42
N ASP A 91 12.64 -1.98 13.68
CA ASP A 91 11.54 -1.41 12.90
C ASP A 91 11.01 -2.39 11.86
N TYR A 92 11.89 -3.18 11.25
CA TYR A 92 11.49 -4.20 10.27
C TYR A 92 10.53 -5.24 10.89
N GLU A 93 10.85 -5.73 12.09
CA GLU A 93 10.01 -6.70 12.79
C GLU A 93 8.68 -6.06 13.23
N LEU A 94 8.73 -4.85 13.78
CA LEU A 94 7.54 -4.09 14.19
C LEU A 94 6.57 -3.90 13.02
N ILE A 95 7.06 -3.51 11.84
CA ILE A 95 6.27 -3.31 10.64
C ILE A 95 5.66 -4.64 10.16
N ASN A 96 6.46 -5.71 10.07
CA ASN A 96 5.96 -7.00 9.61
C ASN A 96 4.92 -7.60 10.57
N ASN A 97 5.06 -7.40 11.87
CA ASN A 97 4.05 -7.82 12.85
C ASN A 97 2.73 -7.09 12.64
N LEU A 98 2.73 -5.78 12.34
CA LEU A 98 1.51 -5.07 11.96
C LEU A 98 0.87 -5.67 10.72
N LEU A 99 1.66 -5.86 9.66
CA LEU A 99 1.18 -6.43 8.40
C LEU A 99 0.60 -7.84 8.61
N GLN A 100 1.22 -8.66 9.45
CA GLN A 100 0.69 -9.98 9.78
C GLN A 100 -0.65 -9.89 10.52
N ILE A 101 -0.79 -8.99 11.50
CA ILE A 101 -2.06 -8.79 12.22
C ILE A 101 -3.15 -8.30 11.27
N MET A 102 -2.81 -7.41 10.33
CA MET A 102 -3.74 -6.94 9.30
C MET A 102 -4.22 -8.07 8.40
N ASP A 103 -3.32 -8.94 7.94
CA ASP A 103 -3.63 -10.10 7.10
C ASP A 103 -4.53 -11.12 7.83
N GLU A 104 -4.19 -11.46 9.08
CA GLU A 104 -4.96 -12.40 9.90
C GLU A 104 -6.40 -11.92 10.17
N GLN A 105 -6.66 -10.61 10.10
CA GLN A 105 -7.93 -10.01 10.48
C GLN A 105 -8.64 -9.26 9.36
N ASN A 106 -8.12 -9.36 8.14
CA ASN A 106 -8.66 -8.69 6.95
C ASN A 106 -8.81 -7.16 7.16
N ALA A 107 -7.85 -6.54 7.87
CA ALA A 107 -7.91 -5.12 8.15
C ALA A 107 -7.68 -4.28 6.88
N ASP A 108 -8.42 -3.17 6.74
CA ASP A 108 -8.26 -2.26 5.61
C ASP A 108 -6.85 -1.66 5.60
N PHE A 109 -6.14 -1.80 4.48
CA PHE A 109 -4.75 -1.38 4.35
C PHE A 109 -4.60 0.15 4.47
N THR A 110 -5.42 0.89 3.78
CA THR A 110 -5.37 2.35 3.74
C THR A 110 -5.77 2.97 5.08
N LEU A 111 -6.92 2.53 5.60
CA LEU A 111 -7.46 3.10 6.83
C LEU A 111 -6.63 2.72 8.06
N THR A 112 -5.99 1.55 8.09
CA THR A 112 -5.12 1.18 9.22
C THR A 112 -4.00 2.20 9.41
N PHE A 113 -3.25 2.52 8.36
CA PHE A 113 -2.18 3.52 8.46
C PHE A 113 -2.71 4.93 8.69
N ARG A 114 -3.84 5.30 8.08
CA ARG A 114 -4.45 6.62 8.26
C ARG A 114 -4.95 6.82 9.69
N PHE A 115 -5.66 5.84 10.23
CA PHE A 115 -6.23 5.95 11.58
C PHE A 115 -5.20 5.72 12.68
N LEU A 116 -4.07 5.07 12.39
CA LEU A 116 -2.98 4.92 13.35
C LEU A 116 -2.46 6.29 13.82
N SER A 117 -2.41 7.30 12.96
CA SER A 117 -2.01 8.65 13.34
C SER A 117 -2.93 9.27 14.41
N LYS A 118 -4.23 8.92 14.39
CA LYS A 118 -5.22 9.45 15.35
C LYS A 118 -4.97 8.94 16.78
N THR A 119 -4.27 7.81 16.93
CA THR A 119 -3.95 7.26 18.26
C THR A 119 -2.99 8.16 19.04
N LEU A 120 -2.10 8.88 18.34
CA LEU A 120 -1.16 9.82 18.93
C LEU A 120 -1.84 11.05 19.52
N ILE A 121 -3.04 11.38 19.03
CA ILE A 121 -3.86 12.49 19.52
C ILE A 121 -5.07 12.02 20.35
N GLY A 122 -4.99 10.79 20.90
CA GLY A 122 -5.94 10.25 21.87
C GLY A 122 -7.18 9.55 21.29
N ASN A 123 -7.25 9.29 19.98
CA ASN A 123 -8.35 8.54 19.37
C ASN A 123 -7.90 7.15 18.89
N ASN A 124 -8.09 6.14 19.74
CA ASN A 124 -7.78 4.74 19.42
C ASN A 124 -8.98 3.99 18.80
N LYS A 125 -10.19 4.57 18.82
CA LYS A 125 -11.41 3.86 18.42
C LYS A 125 -11.43 3.54 16.94
N ASP A 126 -11.04 4.51 16.11
CA ASP A 126 -11.13 4.38 14.65
C ASP A 126 -10.26 3.22 14.15
N VAL A 127 -8.99 3.18 14.52
CA VAL A 127 -8.09 2.10 14.09
C VAL A 127 -8.48 0.75 14.67
N ARG A 128 -8.91 0.69 15.95
CA ARG A 128 -9.33 -0.56 16.60
C ARG A 128 -10.58 -1.16 15.95
N SER A 129 -11.47 -0.33 15.41
CA SER A 129 -12.68 -0.80 14.74
C SER A 129 -12.40 -1.57 13.44
N LEU A 130 -11.18 -1.49 12.90
CA LEU A 130 -10.76 -2.22 11.71
C LEU A 130 -10.35 -3.68 12.02
N PHE A 131 -10.24 -4.04 13.30
CA PHE A 131 -9.79 -5.37 13.74
C PHE A 131 -10.92 -6.10 14.45
N VAL A 132 -11.22 -7.33 14.01
CA VAL A 132 -12.28 -8.18 14.62
C VAL A 132 -11.91 -8.54 16.06
N ASN A 133 -10.63 -8.89 16.29
CA ASN A 133 -10.06 -9.10 17.61
C ASN A 133 -8.92 -8.12 17.83
N SER A 134 -9.13 -7.13 18.69
CA SER A 134 -8.14 -6.08 18.92
C SER A 134 -6.98 -6.49 19.84
N ASP A 135 -7.01 -7.64 20.52
CA ASP A 135 -5.98 -8.00 21.52
C ASP A 135 -4.57 -8.03 20.94
N LYS A 136 -4.38 -8.65 19.77
CA LYS A 136 -3.08 -8.68 19.10
C LYS A 136 -2.66 -7.29 18.64
N PHE A 137 -3.61 -6.53 18.10
CA PHE A 137 -3.36 -5.16 17.68
C PHE A 137 -3.01 -4.27 18.86
N ASP A 138 -3.71 -4.38 20.01
CA ASP A 138 -3.43 -3.61 21.21
C ASP A 138 -2.04 -3.91 21.79
N ALA A 139 -1.62 -5.18 21.78
CA ALA A 139 -0.27 -5.55 22.16
C ALA A 139 0.78 -4.94 21.23
N TRP A 140 0.56 -4.97 19.93
CA TRP A 140 1.41 -4.33 18.94
C TRP A 140 1.41 -2.79 19.13
N LEU A 141 0.26 -2.19 19.37
CA LEU A 141 0.10 -0.74 19.55
C LEU A 141 0.95 -0.22 20.72
N MET A 142 1.04 -0.97 21.81
CA MET A 142 1.91 -0.62 22.93
C MET A 142 3.38 -0.57 22.52
N LEU A 143 3.87 -1.58 21.81
CA LEU A 143 5.25 -1.64 21.32
C LEU A 143 5.54 -0.49 20.33
N TRP A 144 4.59 -0.19 19.46
CA TRP A 144 4.71 0.92 18.53
C TRP A 144 4.75 2.27 19.25
N GLN A 145 3.91 2.50 20.26
CA GLN A 145 3.92 3.73 21.06
C GLN A 145 5.25 3.90 21.82
N GLU A 146 5.80 2.83 22.38
CA GLU A 146 7.13 2.83 23.01
C GLU A 146 8.23 3.20 22.01
N ARG A 147 8.11 2.72 20.77
CA ARG A 147 9.06 3.03 19.68
C ARG A 147 8.92 4.49 19.21
N VAL A 148 7.68 4.97 19.00
CA VAL A 148 7.40 6.35 18.59
C VAL A 148 7.89 7.36 19.63
N ALA A 149 7.77 7.06 20.93
CA ALA A 149 8.27 7.95 21.99
C ALA A 149 9.78 8.22 21.90
N GLN A 150 10.54 7.39 21.19
CA GLN A 150 11.98 7.58 20.96
C GLN A 150 12.30 8.61 19.87
N GLU A 151 11.28 9.08 19.13
CA GLU A 151 11.45 10.08 18.08
C GLU A 151 11.72 11.48 18.66
N GLU A 152 11.37 11.74 19.93
CA GLU A 152 11.65 12.98 20.68
C GLU A 152 11.05 14.23 20.03
N ILE A 153 9.93 14.09 19.33
CA ILE A 153 9.14 15.20 18.78
C ILE A 153 7.68 15.05 19.24
N PRO A 154 6.87 16.14 19.24
CA PRO A 154 5.48 16.08 19.67
C PRO A 154 4.64 15.09 18.86
N ASP A 155 3.74 14.39 19.53
CA ASP A 155 2.85 13.39 18.92
C ASP A 155 1.99 14.00 17.79
N GLU A 156 1.58 15.25 17.93
CA GLU A 156 0.82 15.98 16.90
C GLU A 156 1.64 16.18 15.62
N ASP A 157 2.95 16.43 15.75
CA ASP A 157 3.85 16.60 14.61
C ASP A 157 4.09 15.25 13.90
N ILE A 158 4.20 14.15 14.66
CA ILE A 158 4.30 12.80 14.09
C ILE A 158 3.00 12.46 13.36
N ALA A 159 1.84 12.66 14.00
CA ALA A 159 0.53 12.42 13.39
C ALA A 159 0.34 13.19 12.09
N LYS A 160 0.75 14.47 12.06
CA LYS A 160 0.71 15.29 10.85
C LYS A 160 1.56 14.70 9.73
N ARG A 161 2.82 14.31 10.02
CA ARG A 161 3.73 13.67 9.06
C ARG A 161 3.18 12.34 8.53
N MET A 162 2.58 11.53 9.41
CA MET A 162 1.90 10.30 8.99
C MET A 162 0.76 10.59 8.02
N ASN A 163 -0.02 11.64 8.26
CA ASN A 163 -1.12 12.04 7.39
C ASN A 163 -0.66 12.58 6.02
N GLU A 164 0.55 13.11 5.91
CA GLU A 164 1.14 13.55 4.65
C GLU A 164 1.56 12.40 3.73
N VAL A 165 1.76 11.19 4.27
CA VAL A 165 2.17 9.99 3.50
C VAL A 165 1.11 8.88 3.48
N ASN A 166 0.08 8.97 4.32
CA ASN A 166 -1.03 8.02 4.38
C ASN A 166 -2.29 8.70 3.84
N PRO A 167 -2.75 8.36 2.63
CA PRO A 167 -3.95 8.93 2.08
C PRO A 167 -5.18 8.50 2.89
N ILE A 168 -6.22 9.34 2.92
CA ILE A 168 -7.54 8.98 3.41
C ILE A 168 -8.43 8.51 2.26
N TYR A 169 -8.22 9.06 1.06
CA TYR A 169 -8.94 8.69 -0.15
C TYR A 169 -8.04 7.91 -1.10
N ILE A 170 -8.55 6.78 -1.56
CA ILE A 170 -8.02 6.01 -2.68
C ILE A 170 -9.16 5.75 -3.66
N PRO A 171 -8.89 5.44 -4.92
CA PRO A 171 -9.95 5.05 -5.86
C PRO A 171 -10.47 3.66 -5.50
N ARG A 172 -11.36 3.60 -4.50
CA ARG A 172 -12.02 2.36 -4.06
C ARG A 172 -12.69 1.70 -5.26
N ASN A 173 -12.43 0.41 -5.47
CA ASN A 173 -12.87 -0.30 -6.66
C ASN A 173 -14.38 -0.15 -6.93
N HIS A 174 -15.22 -0.27 -5.89
CA HIS A 174 -16.68 -0.09 -6.03
C HIS A 174 -17.06 1.34 -6.43
N LYS A 175 -16.33 2.38 -5.96
CA LYS A 175 -16.60 3.77 -6.35
C LYS A 175 -16.18 4.06 -7.77
N VAL A 176 -15.11 3.42 -8.24
CA VAL A 176 -14.69 3.49 -9.64
C VAL A 176 -15.76 2.84 -10.54
N GLU A 177 -16.26 1.65 -10.17
CA GLU A 177 -17.31 0.96 -10.91
C GLU A 177 -18.63 1.75 -10.94
N GLU A 178 -19.06 2.33 -9.80
CA GLU A 178 -20.23 3.19 -9.74
C GLU A 178 -20.11 4.38 -10.71
N ALA A 179 -18.93 5.01 -10.78
CA ALA A 179 -18.67 6.12 -11.68
C ALA A 179 -18.65 5.70 -13.15
N LEU A 180 -18.03 4.55 -13.47
CA LEU A 180 -17.99 3.99 -14.81
C LEU A 180 -19.38 3.55 -15.30
N ASP A 181 -20.17 2.87 -14.44
CA ASP A 181 -21.55 2.46 -14.76
C ASP A 181 -22.42 3.69 -15.06
N SER A 182 -22.30 4.75 -14.27
CA SER A 182 -23.04 6.00 -14.51
C SER A 182 -22.66 6.63 -15.83
N ALA A 183 -21.36 6.71 -16.13
CA ALA A 183 -20.88 7.27 -17.39
C ALA A 183 -21.34 6.47 -18.62
N VAL A 184 -21.24 5.13 -18.56
CA VAL A 184 -21.52 4.25 -19.71
C VAL A 184 -23.02 4.04 -19.92
N ASN A 185 -23.77 3.73 -18.85
CA ASN A 185 -25.14 3.29 -18.97
C ASN A 185 -26.17 4.43 -18.80
N LYS A 186 -25.79 5.55 -18.15
CA LYS A 186 -26.67 6.69 -17.89
C LYS A 186 -26.22 7.96 -18.64
N ASN A 187 -25.05 7.91 -19.33
CA ASN A 187 -24.42 9.08 -19.95
C ASN A 187 -24.22 10.24 -18.96
N ASP A 188 -23.96 9.89 -17.69
CA ASP A 188 -23.76 10.83 -16.59
C ASP A 188 -22.32 10.70 -16.06
N ILE A 189 -21.54 11.77 -16.23
CA ILE A 189 -20.14 11.85 -15.81
C ILE A 189 -19.93 12.55 -14.44
N GLU A 190 -21.03 13.03 -13.80
CA GLU A 190 -20.92 13.74 -12.53
C GLU A 190 -20.25 12.87 -11.43
N PRO A 191 -20.60 11.57 -11.25
CA PRO A 191 -19.93 10.73 -10.25
C PRO A 191 -18.42 10.56 -10.50
N LEU A 192 -17.99 10.48 -11.77
CA LEU A 192 -16.58 10.42 -12.12
C LEU A 192 -15.87 11.75 -11.81
N SER A 193 -16.49 12.88 -12.14
CA SER A 193 -15.94 14.21 -11.86
C SER A 193 -15.81 14.44 -10.35
N LEU A 194 -16.81 14.01 -9.58
CA LEU A 194 -16.78 14.06 -8.12
C LEU A 194 -15.65 13.21 -7.55
N LEU A 195 -15.55 11.96 -7.97
CA LEU A 195 -14.46 11.05 -7.53
C LEU A 195 -13.09 11.65 -7.81
N LEU A 196 -12.88 12.18 -9.02
CA LEU A 196 -11.62 12.83 -9.40
C LEU A 196 -11.33 14.07 -8.52
N SER A 197 -12.34 14.88 -8.21
CA SER A 197 -12.16 16.07 -7.36
C SER A 197 -11.66 15.74 -5.95
N ILE A 198 -12.01 14.56 -5.44
CA ILE A 198 -11.57 14.04 -4.14
C ILE A 198 -10.15 13.46 -4.24
N LEU A 199 -9.90 12.67 -5.30
CA LEU A 199 -8.64 11.96 -5.49
C LEU A 199 -7.43 12.86 -5.81
N VAL A 200 -7.65 14.10 -6.24
CA VAL A 200 -6.55 15.08 -6.40
C VAL A 200 -6.05 15.63 -5.07
N LYS A 201 -6.77 15.37 -3.96
CA LYS A 201 -6.42 15.77 -2.60
C LYS A 201 -6.48 14.57 -1.64
N PRO A 202 -5.72 13.49 -1.90
CA PRO A 202 -5.93 12.21 -1.22
C PRO A 202 -5.59 12.23 0.27
N TYR A 203 -4.86 13.24 0.74
CA TYR A 203 -4.39 13.36 2.13
C TYR A 203 -5.24 14.32 2.97
N GLU A 204 -6.14 15.11 2.35
CA GLU A 204 -6.99 16.08 3.06
C GLU A 204 -8.35 15.45 3.41
N GLU A 205 -8.73 15.44 4.69
CA GLU A 205 -10.10 15.05 5.07
C GLU A 205 -11.08 16.14 4.68
N ILE A 206 -12.09 15.79 3.89
CA ILE A 206 -13.11 16.71 3.38
C ILE A 206 -14.44 16.33 4.01
N GLU A 207 -15.06 17.28 4.73
CA GLU A 207 -16.36 17.09 5.38
C GLU A 207 -17.44 16.72 4.35
N GLY A 208 -18.24 15.71 4.66
CA GLY A 208 -19.31 15.20 3.78
C GLY A 208 -18.87 14.14 2.77
N PHE A 209 -17.57 13.78 2.74
CA PHE A 209 -17.04 12.78 1.82
C PHE A 209 -16.58 11.47 2.50
N GLU A 210 -17.04 11.21 3.72
CA GLU A 210 -16.68 10.04 4.53
C GLU A 210 -17.00 8.72 3.81
N LEU A 211 -18.05 8.69 2.99
CA LEU A 211 -18.44 7.50 2.21
C LEU A 211 -17.40 7.09 1.16
N PHE A 212 -16.52 8.00 0.73
CA PHE A 212 -15.45 7.71 -0.22
C PHE A 212 -14.22 7.10 0.46
N THR A 213 -14.14 7.12 1.79
CA THR A 213 -13.07 6.48 2.56
C THR A 213 -13.35 5.00 2.81
N GLN A 214 -14.62 4.61 2.80
CA GLN A 214 -15.07 3.29 3.24
C GLN A 214 -14.70 2.20 2.21
N PRO A 215 -14.30 1.00 2.67
CA PRO A 215 -14.16 -0.16 1.80
C PRO A 215 -15.53 -0.56 1.21
N ALA A 216 -15.50 -1.42 0.21
CA ALA A 216 -16.73 -1.98 -0.35
C ALA A 216 -17.54 -2.69 0.73
N PRO A 217 -18.87 -2.59 0.71
CA PRO A 217 -19.72 -3.43 1.56
C PRO A 217 -19.42 -4.90 1.32
N LEU A 218 -19.51 -5.72 2.38
CA LEU A 218 -19.36 -7.16 2.27
C LEU A 218 -20.33 -7.70 1.21
N SER A 219 -19.82 -8.38 0.21
CA SER A 219 -20.57 -8.96 -0.88
C SER A 219 -20.27 -10.47 -0.97
N GLU A 220 -21.30 -11.28 -1.23
CA GLU A 220 -21.13 -12.71 -1.50
C GLU A 220 -20.36 -12.96 -2.82
N VAL A 221 -20.35 -11.99 -3.73
CA VAL A 221 -19.63 -12.07 -5.00
C VAL A 221 -18.37 -11.21 -4.90
N PRO A 222 -17.17 -11.82 -4.95
CA PRO A 222 -15.93 -11.08 -4.94
C PRO A 222 -15.87 -10.10 -6.12
N TYR A 223 -15.46 -8.88 -5.84
CA TYR A 223 -15.20 -7.88 -6.88
C TYR A 223 -14.12 -8.39 -7.84
N LYS A 224 -14.40 -8.30 -9.15
CA LYS A 224 -13.46 -8.72 -10.18
C LYS A 224 -12.93 -7.51 -10.93
N THR A 225 -11.64 -7.24 -10.76
CA THR A 225 -10.94 -6.25 -11.57
C THR A 225 -10.46 -6.88 -12.87
N PHE A 226 -10.60 -6.16 -13.97
CA PHE A 226 -10.06 -6.56 -15.26
C PHE A 226 -9.00 -5.56 -15.71
N CYS A 227 -7.80 -6.03 -15.96
CA CYS A 227 -6.82 -5.30 -16.73
C CYS A 227 -7.04 -5.74 -18.20
N GLY A 228 -7.76 -4.91 -18.95
CA GLY A 228 -8.10 -5.22 -20.33
C GLY A 228 -6.93 -4.96 -21.28
N THR A 229 -6.05 -5.94 -21.41
CA THR A 229 -5.09 -6.02 -22.53
C THR A 229 -5.07 -7.43 -23.04
#